data_7eec4b2dcae2d2c2771a8f586a68a651
#
_entry.id   7eec4b2dcae2d2c2771a8f586a68a651
#
_cell.length_a   1.000
_cell.length_b   1.000
_cell.length_c   1.000
_cell.angle_alpha   90.00
_cell.angle_beta   90.00
_cell.angle_gamma   90.00
#
_symmetry.space_group_name_H-M   'P 1'
#
loop_
_entity.id
_entity.type
_entity.pdbx_description
1 polymer ?
#
loop_
_entity_poly.entity_id
_entity_poly.type
_entity_poly.pdbx_seq_one_letter_code
_entity_poly.pdbx_strand_id
1 'polypeptide(L)'
;MLYLIGSLIKLPMNTNQLLISFRNRILGDKEQVATSWTKEIEYLYKRGVGIDEALHYLYFEKPTIEAFESWVCEKETKLVQSVIQEAPVLSVEELQFFETNGYIVLPNAIPKADCVATQQIIWEFLGMHPDESDTWYKSHPEQRGLMINFFDHPLLEKNRASSKIRKAFEQLYQTEAIYKTIDKVSFNPPVTQNYSFKGSDLHWDVSLQLPIPFRLQGLIYLSDC
;
A
#
# COMPACT_ATOMS: atom_id res chain seq x y z
N MET A 1 -29.93 -12.00 -2.57
CA MET A 1 -29.13 -11.17 -3.48
C MET A 1 -27.98 -12.02 -3.97
N LEU A 2 -28.02 -12.44 -5.23
CA LEU A 2 -27.07 -13.42 -5.79
C LEU A 2 -25.73 -12.74 -6.04
N TYR A 3 -24.69 -13.21 -5.38
CA TYR A 3 -23.33 -12.92 -5.80
C TYR A 3 -23.06 -13.67 -7.10
N LEU A 4 -22.86 -12.93 -8.18
CA LEU A 4 -22.28 -13.47 -9.40
C LEU A 4 -20.83 -13.83 -9.10
N ILE A 5 -20.60 -15.12 -8.86
CA ILE A 5 -19.26 -15.72 -8.97
C ILE A 5 -18.89 -15.55 -10.44
N GLY A 6 -18.00 -14.61 -10.70
CA GLY A 6 -17.41 -14.44 -12.02
C GLY A 6 -16.83 -15.77 -12.46
N SER A 7 -17.42 -16.35 -13.49
CA SER A 7 -16.91 -17.55 -14.13
C SER A 7 -15.43 -17.35 -14.45
N LEU A 8 -14.57 -18.20 -13.90
CA LEU A 8 -13.22 -18.44 -14.39
C LEU A 8 -13.34 -18.84 -15.86
N ILE A 9 -13.35 -17.85 -16.75
CA ILE A 9 -13.16 -18.10 -18.17
C ILE A 9 -11.73 -18.58 -18.30
N LYS A 10 -11.57 -19.89 -18.44
CA LYS A 10 -10.37 -20.45 -19.04
C LYS A 10 -10.29 -19.84 -20.45
N LEU A 11 -9.50 -18.79 -20.56
CA LEU A 11 -9.09 -18.30 -21.87
C LEU A 11 -8.37 -19.44 -22.58
N PRO A 12 -8.70 -19.73 -23.84
CA PRO A 12 -7.96 -20.70 -24.62
C PRO A 12 -6.49 -20.33 -24.58
N MET A 13 -5.59 -21.34 -24.54
CA MET A 13 -4.16 -21.18 -24.62
C MET A 13 -3.77 -20.59 -25.99
N ASN A 14 -4.11 -19.35 -26.20
CA ASN A 14 -3.55 -18.53 -27.27
C ASN A 14 -2.52 -17.64 -26.62
N THR A 15 -1.28 -17.81 -27.03
CA THR A 15 -0.11 -17.04 -26.63
C THR A 15 -0.50 -15.57 -26.49
N ASN A 16 -0.42 -15.03 -25.28
CA ASN A 16 -0.94 -13.70 -25.01
C ASN A 16 -0.05 -12.63 -25.65
N GLN A 17 -0.56 -11.96 -26.66
CA GLN A 17 0.18 -10.94 -27.41
C GLN A 17 0.80 -9.85 -26.51
N LEU A 18 0.21 -9.57 -25.35
CA LEU A 18 0.76 -8.60 -24.39
C LEU A 18 2.03 -9.11 -23.73
N LEU A 19 2.09 -10.40 -23.37
CA LEU A 19 3.30 -11.00 -22.78
C LEU A 19 4.42 -11.16 -23.82
N ILE A 20 4.08 -11.56 -25.03
CA ILE A 20 5.02 -11.63 -26.15
C ILE A 20 5.61 -10.25 -26.41
N SER A 21 4.76 -9.24 -26.54
CA SER A 21 5.15 -7.86 -26.81
C SER A 21 6.05 -7.32 -25.71
N PHE A 22 5.68 -7.52 -24.44
CA PHE A 22 6.47 -7.09 -23.28
C PHE A 22 7.85 -7.78 -23.27
N ARG A 23 7.88 -9.12 -23.38
CA ARG A 23 9.12 -9.89 -23.39
C ARG A 23 10.04 -9.44 -24.52
N ASN A 24 9.53 -9.38 -25.75
CA ASN A 24 10.31 -9.01 -26.93
C ASN A 24 10.87 -7.59 -26.81
N ARG A 25 10.09 -6.66 -26.26
CA ARG A 25 10.54 -5.29 -25.99
C ARG A 25 11.73 -5.26 -25.02
N ILE A 26 11.68 -6.06 -23.94
CA ILE A 26 12.71 -6.07 -22.91
C ILE A 26 13.97 -6.80 -23.39
N LEU A 27 13.82 -7.92 -24.11
CA LEU A 27 14.95 -8.71 -24.59
C LEU A 27 15.52 -8.19 -25.93
N GLY A 28 14.90 -7.19 -26.53
CA GLY A 28 15.38 -6.60 -27.79
C GLY A 28 15.11 -7.47 -29.02
N ASP A 29 14.15 -8.38 -28.95
CA ASP A 29 13.75 -9.19 -30.10
C ASP A 29 13.09 -8.32 -31.17
N LYS A 30 13.49 -8.47 -32.42
CA LYS A 30 13.07 -7.59 -33.53
C LYS A 30 11.64 -7.84 -34.04
N GLU A 31 10.92 -8.79 -33.50
CA GLU A 31 9.49 -8.95 -33.82
C GLU A 31 8.69 -7.75 -33.42
N GLN A 32 7.80 -7.29 -34.28
CA GLN A 32 7.03 -6.05 -34.09
C GLN A 32 6.26 -6.07 -32.78
N VAL A 33 6.57 -5.08 -31.94
CA VAL A 33 5.85 -4.81 -30.71
C VAL A 33 4.49 -4.21 -31.06
N ALA A 34 3.45 -5.03 -31.06
CA ALA A 34 2.11 -4.65 -31.51
C ALA A 34 1.28 -3.92 -30.44
N THR A 35 1.76 -3.84 -29.17
CA THR A 35 0.97 -3.35 -28.04
C THR A 35 1.62 -2.15 -27.34
N SER A 36 0.85 -1.42 -26.54
CA SER A 36 1.36 -0.29 -25.78
C SER A 36 1.93 -0.75 -24.45
N TRP A 37 3.00 -0.08 -23.99
CA TRP A 37 3.63 -0.29 -22.69
C TRP A 37 2.62 -0.30 -21.53
N THR A 38 1.71 0.67 -21.50
CA THR A 38 0.69 0.77 -20.46
C THR A 38 -0.18 -0.48 -20.37
N LYS A 39 -0.64 -1.01 -21.52
CA LYS A 39 -1.46 -2.23 -21.55
C LYS A 39 -0.71 -3.47 -21.09
N GLU A 40 0.57 -3.55 -21.44
CA GLU A 40 1.47 -4.65 -21.02
C GLU A 40 1.63 -4.64 -19.49
N ILE A 41 1.89 -3.47 -18.91
CA ILE A 41 2.04 -3.30 -17.45
C ILE A 41 0.73 -3.58 -16.70
N GLU A 42 -0.40 -3.04 -17.17
CA GLU A 42 -1.71 -3.34 -16.59
C GLU A 42 -2.02 -4.84 -16.61
N TYR A 43 -1.63 -5.52 -17.68
CA TYR A 43 -1.83 -6.97 -17.79
C TYR A 43 -1.04 -7.76 -16.75
N LEU A 44 0.22 -7.39 -16.51
CA LEU A 44 1.07 -8.00 -15.48
C LEU A 44 0.52 -7.72 -14.08
N TYR A 45 0.18 -6.48 -13.78
CA TYR A 45 -0.38 -6.10 -12.46
C TYR A 45 -1.68 -6.81 -12.14
N LYS A 46 -2.59 -6.97 -13.11
CA LYS A 46 -3.83 -7.74 -12.93
C LYS A 46 -3.59 -9.21 -12.58
N ARG A 47 -2.38 -9.73 -12.83
CA ARG A 47 -1.95 -11.10 -12.49
C ARG A 47 -1.01 -11.16 -11.29
N GLY A 48 -0.91 -10.06 -10.55
CA GLY A 48 -0.07 -10.00 -9.35
C GLY A 48 1.43 -9.98 -9.63
N VAL A 49 1.83 -9.61 -10.85
CA VAL A 49 3.24 -9.50 -11.25
C VAL A 49 3.65 -8.04 -11.25
N GLY A 50 4.59 -7.68 -10.35
CA GLY A 50 5.22 -6.37 -10.33
C GLY A 50 6.14 -6.18 -11.55
N ILE A 51 6.22 -4.93 -12.05
CA ILE A 51 7.08 -4.62 -13.19
C ILE A 51 8.55 -4.94 -12.89
N ASP A 52 9.04 -4.60 -11.70
CA ASP A 52 10.42 -4.84 -11.30
C ASP A 52 10.75 -6.33 -11.29
N GLU A 53 9.81 -7.14 -10.80
CA GLU A 53 9.94 -8.59 -10.77
C GLU A 53 9.95 -9.19 -12.17
N ALA A 54 9.09 -8.69 -13.05
CA ALA A 54 9.05 -9.13 -14.45
C ALA A 54 10.33 -8.74 -15.20
N LEU A 55 10.81 -7.51 -15.01
CA LEU A 55 12.07 -7.05 -15.61
C LEU A 55 13.25 -7.86 -15.12
N HIS A 56 13.33 -8.11 -13.81
CA HIS A 56 14.39 -8.93 -13.22
C HIS A 56 14.40 -10.34 -13.81
N TYR A 57 13.23 -11.00 -13.85
CA TYR A 57 13.12 -12.34 -14.42
C TYR A 57 13.53 -12.40 -15.88
N LEU A 58 13.04 -11.46 -16.70
CA LEU A 58 13.39 -11.41 -18.12
C LEU A 58 14.87 -11.11 -18.35
N TYR A 59 15.44 -10.18 -17.58
CA TYR A 59 16.81 -9.73 -17.81
C TYR A 59 17.85 -10.78 -17.40
N PHE A 60 17.65 -11.46 -16.28
CA PHE A 60 18.61 -12.43 -15.76
C PHE A 60 18.40 -13.85 -16.28
N GLU A 61 17.14 -14.31 -16.40
CA GLU A 61 16.84 -15.67 -16.80
C GLU A 61 16.63 -15.83 -18.31
N LYS A 62 16.31 -14.75 -19.02
CA LYS A 62 16.06 -14.73 -20.47
C LYS A 62 15.16 -15.88 -20.94
N PRO A 63 13.98 -16.06 -20.32
CA PRO A 63 13.13 -17.23 -20.56
C PRO A 63 12.58 -17.24 -21.99
N THR A 64 12.19 -18.43 -22.47
CA THR A 64 11.34 -18.54 -23.67
C THR A 64 9.98 -17.90 -23.36
N ILE A 65 9.16 -17.66 -24.39
CA ILE A 65 7.82 -17.09 -24.18
C ILE A 65 6.95 -18.03 -23.35
N GLU A 66 7.03 -19.32 -23.58
CA GLU A 66 6.27 -20.36 -22.87
C GLU A 66 6.67 -20.40 -21.39
N ALA A 67 7.96 -20.24 -21.09
CA ALA A 67 8.47 -20.19 -19.72
C ALA A 67 8.01 -18.90 -18.99
N PHE A 68 7.99 -17.78 -19.71
CA PHE A 68 7.52 -16.51 -19.17
C PHE A 68 6.01 -16.54 -18.90
N GLU A 69 5.21 -17.08 -19.81
CA GLU A 69 3.77 -17.27 -19.61
C GLU A 69 3.47 -18.19 -18.44
N SER A 70 4.20 -19.31 -18.34
CA SER A 70 4.07 -20.25 -17.23
C SER A 70 4.37 -19.60 -15.89
N TRP A 71 5.43 -18.80 -15.81
CA TRP A 71 5.82 -18.06 -14.63
C TRP A 71 4.75 -17.02 -14.22
N VAL A 72 4.20 -16.26 -15.17
CA VAL A 72 3.10 -15.31 -14.90
C VAL A 72 1.85 -16.05 -14.40
N CYS A 73 1.52 -17.19 -15.01
CA CYS A 73 0.37 -18.00 -14.59
C CYS A 73 0.55 -18.59 -13.18
N GLU A 74 1.77 -18.99 -12.82
CA GLU A 74 2.09 -19.44 -11.46
C GLU A 74 1.89 -18.33 -10.42
N LYS A 75 2.30 -17.09 -10.75
CA LYS A 75 2.09 -15.92 -9.89
C LYS A 75 0.59 -15.61 -9.71
N GLU A 76 -0.17 -15.62 -10.80
CA GLU A 76 -1.62 -15.44 -10.77
C GLU A 76 -2.30 -16.50 -9.90
N THR A 77 -1.88 -17.76 -10.01
CA THR A 77 -2.41 -18.87 -9.19
C THR A 77 -2.12 -18.65 -7.72
N LYS A 78 -0.90 -18.24 -7.37
CA LYS A 78 -0.53 -17.92 -5.99
C LYS A 78 -1.34 -16.75 -5.45
N LEU A 79 -1.56 -15.71 -6.26
CA LEU A 79 -2.40 -14.57 -5.89
C LEU A 79 -3.84 -15.03 -5.60
N VAL A 80 -4.45 -15.80 -6.49
CA VAL A 80 -5.81 -16.35 -6.31
C VAL A 80 -5.90 -17.21 -5.06
N GLN A 81 -4.91 -18.06 -4.81
CA GLN A 81 -4.86 -18.89 -3.60
C GLN A 81 -4.73 -18.07 -2.32
N SER A 82 -3.92 -16.99 -2.33
CA SER A 82 -3.79 -16.10 -1.19
C SER A 82 -5.10 -15.37 -0.87
N VAL A 83 -5.82 -14.94 -1.90
CA VAL A 83 -7.13 -14.28 -1.78
C VAL A 83 -8.20 -15.21 -1.20
N ILE A 84 -8.20 -16.49 -1.59
CA ILE A 84 -9.19 -17.47 -1.10
C ILE A 84 -8.93 -17.86 0.37
N GLN A 85 -7.69 -17.72 0.87
CA GLN A 85 -7.31 -18.18 2.22
C GLN A 85 -7.46 -17.13 3.31
N GLU A 86 -7.59 -15.84 2.98
CA GLU A 86 -7.68 -14.80 4.00
C GLU A 86 -9.12 -14.29 4.16
N ALA A 87 -9.67 -14.49 5.36
CA ALA A 87 -10.95 -13.91 5.73
C ALA A 87 -10.92 -12.37 5.60
N PRO A 88 -12.05 -11.75 5.22
CA PRO A 88 -12.15 -10.30 5.19
C PRO A 88 -11.83 -9.72 6.58
N VAL A 89 -11.09 -8.63 6.63
CA VAL A 89 -10.71 -7.96 7.89
C VAL A 89 -11.74 -6.93 8.35
N LEU A 90 -12.57 -6.44 7.42
CA LEU A 90 -13.71 -5.57 7.69
C LEU A 90 -15.00 -6.34 7.46
N SER A 91 -15.92 -6.25 8.41
CA SER A 91 -17.26 -6.82 8.30
C SER A 91 -18.16 -5.99 7.35
N VAL A 92 -19.31 -6.54 7.01
CA VAL A 92 -20.31 -5.81 6.18
C VAL A 92 -20.81 -4.57 6.92
N GLU A 93 -21.01 -4.66 8.23
CA GLU A 93 -21.46 -3.55 9.08
C GLU A 93 -20.39 -2.44 9.15
N GLU A 94 -19.10 -2.82 9.23
CA GLU A 94 -17.99 -1.87 9.21
C GLU A 94 -17.87 -1.16 7.86
N LEU A 95 -18.07 -1.85 6.76
CA LEU A 95 -18.10 -1.24 5.42
C LEU A 95 -19.29 -0.28 5.27
N GLN A 96 -20.48 -0.64 5.77
CA GLN A 96 -21.64 0.23 5.79
C GLN A 96 -21.42 1.46 6.68
N PHE A 97 -20.75 1.28 7.83
CA PHE A 97 -20.37 2.39 8.70
C PHE A 97 -19.43 3.36 7.96
N PHE A 98 -18.44 2.83 7.24
CA PHE A 98 -17.53 3.63 6.45
C PHE A 98 -18.26 4.43 5.35
N GLU A 99 -19.18 3.80 4.62
CA GLU A 99 -19.98 4.48 3.58
C GLU A 99 -20.81 5.62 4.15
N THR A 100 -21.30 5.46 5.39
CA THR A 100 -22.15 6.47 6.03
C THR A 100 -21.34 7.60 6.68
N ASN A 101 -20.19 7.28 7.28
CA ASN A 101 -19.45 8.19 8.15
C ASN A 101 -18.14 8.70 7.55
N GLY A 102 -17.64 8.04 6.49
CA GLY A 102 -16.41 8.43 5.80
C GLY A 102 -15.11 8.03 6.53
N TYR A 103 -15.20 7.29 7.62
CA TYR A 103 -14.05 6.77 8.35
C TYR A 103 -14.31 5.40 8.96
N ILE A 104 -13.23 4.71 9.33
CA ILE A 104 -13.29 3.46 10.08
C ILE A 104 -12.08 3.35 11.00
N VAL A 105 -12.25 2.70 12.14
CA VAL A 105 -11.17 2.36 13.06
C VAL A 105 -10.84 0.89 12.91
N LEU A 106 -9.61 0.57 12.53
CA LEU A 106 -9.11 -0.80 12.40
C LEU A 106 -8.32 -1.18 13.67
N PRO A 107 -8.92 -1.91 14.62
CA PRO A 107 -8.23 -2.27 15.86
C PRO A 107 -7.11 -3.28 15.58
N ASN A 108 -6.03 -3.20 16.35
CA ASN A 108 -4.88 -4.12 16.23
C ASN A 108 -4.35 -4.21 14.80
N ALA A 109 -4.17 -3.06 14.13
CA ALA A 109 -3.68 -2.97 12.77
C ALA A 109 -2.23 -3.49 12.63
N ILE A 110 -1.44 -3.32 13.70
CA ILE A 110 -0.09 -3.88 13.87
C ILE A 110 0.05 -4.48 15.28
N PRO A 111 1.01 -5.40 15.51
CA PRO A 111 1.29 -5.95 16.83
C PRO A 111 1.70 -4.87 17.85
N LYS A 112 1.26 -5.00 19.09
CA LYS A 112 1.62 -4.05 20.17
C LYS A 112 3.14 -3.92 20.36
N ALA A 113 3.88 -5.01 20.20
CA ALA A 113 5.34 -4.98 20.27
C ALA A 113 5.96 -4.08 19.18
N ASP A 114 5.37 -4.08 17.99
CA ASP A 114 5.80 -3.21 16.89
C ASP A 114 5.44 -1.75 17.14
N CYS A 115 4.30 -1.48 17.80
CA CYS A 115 3.97 -0.12 18.26
C CYS A 115 5.03 0.41 19.23
N VAL A 116 5.37 -0.38 20.26
CA VAL A 116 6.39 0.01 21.27
C VAL A 116 7.75 0.22 20.63
N ALA A 117 8.19 -0.71 19.78
CA ALA A 117 9.46 -0.58 19.08
C ALA A 117 9.49 0.66 18.16
N THR A 118 8.37 0.97 17.50
CA THR A 118 8.26 2.15 16.65
C THR A 118 8.25 3.45 17.46
N GLN A 119 7.57 3.48 18.61
CA GLN A 119 7.65 4.63 19.53
C GLN A 119 9.11 4.88 19.95
N GLN A 120 9.85 3.83 20.31
CA GLN A 120 11.22 3.94 20.75
C GLN A 120 12.12 4.61 19.70
N ILE A 121 12.07 4.17 18.46
CA ILE A 121 12.88 4.78 17.38
C ILE A 121 12.48 6.23 17.08
N ILE A 122 11.21 6.58 17.30
CA ILE A 122 10.74 7.98 17.14
C ILE A 122 11.31 8.85 18.24
N TRP A 123 11.28 8.41 19.51
CA TRP A 123 11.90 9.12 20.64
C TRP A 123 13.40 9.32 20.43
N GLU A 124 14.10 8.27 20.00
CA GLU A 124 15.54 8.33 19.70
C GLU A 124 15.83 9.31 18.57
N PHE A 125 15.07 9.25 17.47
CA PHE A 125 15.22 10.18 16.33
C PHE A 125 15.02 11.63 16.74
N LEU A 126 14.03 11.90 17.60
CA LEU A 126 13.73 13.24 18.08
C LEU A 126 14.69 13.73 19.16
N GLY A 127 15.50 12.86 19.74
CA GLY A 127 16.35 13.17 20.90
C GLY A 127 15.51 13.57 22.14
N MET A 128 14.32 12.95 22.27
CA MET A 128 13.37 13.18 23.34
C MET A 128 13.23 11.93 24.21
N HIS A 129 12.71 12.07 25.43
CA HIS A 129 12.51 10.94 26.34
C HIS A 129 11.04 10.84 26.76
N PRO A 130 10.41 9.64 26.72
CA PRO A 130 8.99 9.46 27.01
C PRO A 130 8.59 9.86 28.44
N ASP A 131 9.50 9.76 29.41
CA ASP A 131 9.25 10.09 30.81
C ASP A 131 9.72 11.50 31.21
N GLU A 132 10.27 12.28 30.25
CA GLU A 132 10.78 13.63 30.48
C GLU A 132 10.01 14.63 29.63
N SER A 133 8.86 15.09 30.12
CA SER A 133 7.95 15.98 29.39
C SER A 133 8.61 17.26 28.88
N ASP A 134 9.60 17.81 29.59
CA ASP A 134 10.34 18.98 29.16
C ASP A 134 11.11 18.78 27.86
N THR A 135 11.40 17.52 27.49
CA THR A 135 12.07 17.19 26.23
C THR A 135 11.12 17.27 25.03
N TRP A 136 9.81 17.09 25.24
CA TRP A 136 8.80 16.95 24.16
C TRP A 136 8.56 18.24 23.38
N TYR A 137 8.89 19.39 23.97
CA TYR A 137 8.66 20.71 23.35
C TYR A 137 9.88 21.31 22.68
N LYS A 138 10.97 20.52 22.60
CA LYS A 138 12.17 20.93 21.89
C LYS A 138 11.91 20.95 20.38
N SER A 139 12.48 21.93 19.70
CA SER A 139 12.43 21.97 18.24
C SER A 139 13.39 20.91 17.65
N HIS A 140 12.97 20.27 16.57
CA HIS A 140 13.80 19.33 15.84
C HIS A 140 13.96 19.80 14.37
N PRO A 141 15.16 19.76 13.76
CA PRO A 141 15.39 20.28 12.41
C PRO A 141 14.55 19.58 11.33
N GLU A 142 14.22 18.32 11.54
CA GLU A 142 13.39 17.52 10.62
C GLU A 142 11.88 17.63 10.90
N GLN A 143 11.46 18.44 11.87
CA GLN A 143 10.05 18.62 12.20
C GLN A 143 9.47 19.86 11.51
N ARG A 144 8.30 19.69 10.87
CA ARG A 144 7.50 20.75 10.26
C ARG A 144 6.05 20.62 10.75
N GLY A 145 5.63 21.52 11.62
CA GLY A 145 4.35 21.38 12.31
C GLY A 145 4.35 20.09 13.17
N LEU A 146 3.34 19.23 12.93
CA LEU A 146 3.29 17.91 13.59
C LEU A 146 4.06 16.83 12.82
N MET A 147 4.41 17.08 11.55
CA MET A 147 5.04 16.08 10.69
C MET A 147 6.56 16.07 10.88
N ILE A 148 7.12 14.87 10.99
CA ILE A 148 8.55 14.61 11.13
C ILE A 148 9.04 13.94 9.87
N ASN A 149 10.13 14.44 9.29
CA ASN A 149 10.74 13.87 8.09
C ASN A 149 11.56 12.61 8.42
N PHE A 150 10.88 11.64 9.06
CA PHE A 150 11.39 10.33 9.43
C PHE A 150 10.50 9.28 8.77
N PHE A 151 10.98 8.66 7.71
CA PHE A 151 10.21 7.74 6.87
C PHE A 151 11.00 6.49 6.45
N ASP A 152 12.33 6.56 6.45
CA ASP A 152 13.21 5.46 6.03
C ASP A 152 13.77 4.73 7.25
N HIS A 153 13.00 3.74 7.72
CA HIS A 153 13.43 2.85 8.80
C HIS A 153 12.76 1.48 8.67
N PRO A 154 13.48 0.35 8.92
CA PRO A 154 12.94 -1.01 8.77
C PRO A 154 11.65 -1.28 9.56
N LEU A 155 11.49 -0.71 10.76
CA LEU A 155 10.27 -0.87 11.56
C LEU A 155 9.09 -0.11 10.94
N LEU A 156 9.31 1.08 10.38
CA LEU A 156 8.27 1.81 9.66
C LEU A 156 7.83 1.04 8.42
N GLU A 157 8.80 0.48 7.68
CA GLU A 157 8.50 -0.36 6.51
C GLU A 157 7.74 -1.65 6.89
N LYS A 158 8.13 -2.29 7.99
CA LYS A 158 7.41 -3.45 8.53
C LYS A 158 5.94 -3.11 8.85
N ASN A 159 5.68 -1.96 9.48
CA ASN A 159 4.33 -1.52 9.80
C ASN A 159 3.50 -1.22 8.53
N ARG A 160 4.10 -0.56 7.53
CA ARG A 160 3.46 -0.33 6.22
C ARG A 160 3.14 -1.63 5.49
N ALA A 161 3.91 -2.68 5.72
CA ALA A 161 3.72 -4.00 5.13
C ALA A 161 2.67 -4.86 5.86
N SER A 162 1.93 -4.33 6.84
CA SER A 162 0.87 -5.06 7.54
C SER A 162 -0.17 -5.57 6.56
N SER A 163 -0.34 -6.89 6.49
CA SER A 163 -1.36 -7.55 5.66
C SER A 163 -2.77 -7.12 6.05
N LYS A 164 -3.03 -6.94 7.34
CA LYS A 164 -4.31 -6.48 7.86
C LYS A 164 -4.68 -5.09 7.35
N ILE A 165 -3.73 -4.14 7.38
CA ILE A 165 -3.93 -2.79 6.84
C ILE A 165 -4.19 -2.88 5.34
N ARG A 166 -3.35 -3.62 4.61
CA ARG A 166 -3.51 -3.79 3.17
C ARG A 166 -4.89 -4.34 2.81
N LYS A 167 -5.34 -5.39 3.48
CA LYS A 167 -6.64 -6.01 3.26
C LYS A 167 -7.81 -5.06 3.53
N ALA A 168 -7.72 -4.23 4.57
CA ALA A 168 -8.74 -3.21 4.83
C ALA A 168 -8.83 -2.21 3.67
N PHE A 169 -7.70 -1.73 3.16
CA PHE A 169 -7.70 -0.84 1.99
C PHE A 169 -8.21 -1.54 0.72
N GLU A 170 -7.86 -2.80 0.48
CA GLU A 170 -8.37 -3.59 -0.63
C GLU A 170 -9.91 -3.71 -0.60
N GLN A 171 -10.48 -3.95 0.60
CA GLN A 171 -11.94 -4.00 0.77
C GLN A 171 -12.59 -2.63 0.54
N LEU A 172 -12.01 -1.56 1.07
CA LEU A 172 -12.53 -0.19 0.90
C LEU A 172 -12.42 0.30 -0.54
N TYR A 173 -11.34 -0.02 -1.24
CA TYR A 173 -11.16 0.30 -2.67
C TYR A 173 -11.86 -0.68 -3.61
N GLN A 174 -12.34 -1.82 -3.10
CA GLN A 174 -12.92 -2.92 -3.87
C GLN A 174 -11.98 -3.43 -4.98
N THR A 175 -10.68 -3.42 -4.73
CA THR A 175 -9.65 -3.89 -5.64
C THR A 175 -8.37 -4.23 -4.90
N GLU A 176 -7.65 -5.23 -5.38
CA GLU A 176 -6.31 -5.60 -4.90
C GLU A 176 -5.20 -4.83 -5.63
N ALA A 177 -5.55 -4.14 -6.72
CA ALA A 177 -4.60 -3.34 -7.51
C ALA A 177 -4.30 -2.01 -6.81
N ILE A 178 -3.78 -2.09 -5.59
CA ILE A 178 -3.36 -0.95 -4.77
C ILE A 178 -1.86 -1.00 -4.51
N TYR A 179 -1.29 0.16 -4.28
CA TYR A 179 0.10 0.30 -3.85
C TYR A 179 0.19 1.20 -2.62
N LYS A 180 1.18 0.93 -1.78
CA LYS A 180 1.47 1.79 -0.63
C LYS A 180 2.35 2.96 -1.05
N THR A 181 2.14 4.10 -0.44
CA THR A 181 3.03 5.26 -0.53
C THR A 181 3.91 5.35 0.71
N ILE A 182 4.98 6.13 0.63
CA ILE A 182 5.79 6.48 1.79
C ILE A 182 5.05 7.54 2.59
N ASP A 183 4.90 7.29 3.88
CA ASP A 183 4.32 8.19 4.87
C ASP A 183 5.40 8.86 5.71
N LYS A 184 4.97 9.75 6.60
CA LYS A 184 5.81 10.39 7.60
C LYS A 184 5.29 10.08 9.00
N VAL A 185 6.19 10.14 9.96
CA VAL A 185 5.82 10.12 11.36
C VAL A 185 5.21 11.46 11.74
N SER A 186 4.22 11.44 12.61
CA SER A 186 3.71 12.64 13.27
C SER A 186 3.95 12.57 14.77
N PHE A 187 4.28 13.70 15.37
CA PHE A 187 4.42 13.85 16.81
C PHE A 187 3.81 15.16 17.27
N ASN A 188 2.93 15.07 18.23
CA ASN A 188 2.27 16.24 18.80
C ASN A 188 2.15 16.06 20.31
N PRO A 189 2.97 16.76 21.12
CA PRO A 189 2.85 16.73 22.57
C PRO A 189 1.56 17.41 23.05
N PRO A 190 1.15 17.17 24.30
CA PRO A 190 -0.02 17.82 24.88
C PRO A 190 0.02 19.35 24.79
N VAL A 191 -1.13 19.96 24.59
CA VAL A 191 -1.27 21.43 24.59
C VAL A 191 -1.01 21.96 26.02
N THR A 192 -0.23 23.04 26.11
CA THR A 192 0.08 23.74 27.35
C THR A 192 -0.17 25.24 27.19
N GLN A 193 0.07 26.04 28.23
CA GLN A 193 -0.01 27.50 28.10
C GLN A 193 0.96 28.08 27.07
N ASN A 194 2.10 27.40 26.86
CA ASN A 194 3.17 27.85 25.96
C ASN A 194 3.26 27.06 24.65
N TYR A 195 2.39 26.05 24.46
CA TYR A 195 2.41 25.20 23.28
C TYR A 195 0.99 24.92 22.78
N SER A 196 0.72 25.29 21.55
CA SER A 196 -0.54 25.01 20.87
C SER A 196 -0.40 23.83 19.90
N PHE A 197 -1.51 23.19 19.58
CA PHE A 197 -1.57 22.19 18.53
C PHE A 197 -1.06 22.76 17.21
N LYS A 198 -0.10 22.06 16.57
CA LYS A 198 0.53 22.49 15.33
C LYS A 198 -0.05 21.82 14.06
N GLY A 199 -1.15 21.09 14.21
CA GLY A 199 -1.89 20.58 13.07
C GLY A 199 -2.62 21.67 12.31
N SER A 200 -3.14 21.31 11.15
CA SER A 200 -3.99 22.19 10.34
C SER A 200 -5.47 21.99 10.66
N ASP A 201 -6.26 22.98 10.32
CA ASP A 201 -7.72 22.86 10.28
C ASP A 201 -8.16 21.80 9.27
N LEU A 202 -9.45 21.48 9.25
CA LEU A 202 -10.05 20.56 8.28
C LEU A 202 -9.71 21.01 6.86
N HIS A 203 -9.10 20.12 6.10
CA HIS A 203 -8.64 20.39 4.73
C HIS A 203 -8.72 19.14 3.86
N TRP A 204 -8.54 19.34 2.57
CA TRP A 204 -8.47 18.26 1.59
C TRP A 204 -7.04 18.09 1.08
N ASP A 205 -6.51 16.88 1.13
CA ASP A 205 -5.19 16.54 0.57
C ASP A 205 -5.25 16.17 -0.93
N VAL A 206 -6.27 16.64 -1.62
CA VAL A 206 -6.47 16.38 -3.05
C VAL A 206 -6.82 17.65 -3.79
N SER A 207 -6.51 17.68 -5.08
CA SER A 207 -7.01 18.73 -5.96
C SER A 207 -8.54 18.64 -6.08
N LEU A 208 -9.23 19.76 -5.93
CA LEU A 208 -10.68 19.84 -6.14
C LEU A 208 -11.06 19.98 -7.63
N GLN A 209 -10.10 19.84 -8.54
CA GLN A 209 -10.39 19.80 -9.97
C GLN A 209 -11.12 18.51 -10.33
N LEU A 210 -12.21 18.65 -11.06
CA LEU A 210 -13.03 17.48 -11.49
C LEU A 210 -12.33 16.68 -12.61
N PRO A 211 -12.44 15.35 -12.59
CA PRO A 211 -13.08 14.52 -11.54
C PRO A 211 -12.20 14.40 -10.30
N ILE A 212 -12.78 14.59 -9.11
CA ILE A 212 -12.06 14.37 -7.86
C ILE A 212 -11.85 12.87 -7.68
N PRO A 213 -10.59 12.39 -7.58
CA PRO A 213 -10.34 10.97 -7.39
C PRO A 213 -10.74 10.53 -5.98
N PHE A 214 -11.36 9.35 -5.89
CA PHE A 214 -11.57 8.71 -4.59
C PHE A 214 -10.21 8.27 -4.03
N ARG A 215 -9.85 8.78 -2.85
CA ARG A 215 -8.61 8.46 -2.16
C ARG A 215 -8.86 8.26 -0.67
N LEU A 216 -8.14 7.30 -0.11
CA LEU A 216 -8.18 6.98 1.31
C LEU A 216 -6.80 7.25 1.92
N GLN A 217 -6.82 7.76 3.14
CA GLN A 217 -5.64 7.90 3.99
C GLN A 217 -5.85 7.11 5.28
N GLY A 218 -4.78 6.66 5.89
CA GLY A 218 -4.81 5.99 7.18
C GLY A 218 -3.74 6.53 8.11
N LEU A 219 -4.05 6.53 9.40
CA LEU A 219 -3.12 6.84 10.47
C LEU A 219 -2.95 5.60 11.35
N ILE A 220 -1.72 5.31 11.76
CA ILE A 220 -1.45 4.30 12.76
C ILE A 220 -1.16 5.02 14.07
N TYR A 221 -2.08 4.91 15.02
CA TYR A 221 -1.84 5.37 16.39
C TYR A 221 -0.95 4.36 17.10
N LEU A 222 0.16 4.83 17.64
CA LEU A 222 1.15 3.99 18.33
C LEU A 222 0.94 3.98 19.84
N SER A 223 0.13 4.90 20.37
CA SER A 223 -0.27 5.02 21.78
C SER A 223 -1.76 5.30 21.86
N ASP A 224 -2.32 5.13 23.06
CA ASP A 224 -3.66 5.58 23.35
C ASP A 224 -3.72 7.12 23.27
N CYS A 225 -4.82 7.67 22.73
CA CYS A 225 -5.04 9.10 22.50
C CYS A 225 -6.49 9.47 22.77
#